data_a6541ae2fa35d46f82b60783643efd15
#
_entry.id   a6541ae2fa35d46f82b60783643efd15
#
_cell.length_a   1.000
_cell.length_b   1.000
_cell.length_c   1.000
_cell.angle_alpha   90.00
_cell.angle_beta   90.00
_cell.angle_gamma   90.00
#
_symmetry.space_group_name_H-M   'P 1'
#
loop_
_entity.id
_entity.type
_entity.pdbx_description
1 polymer ?
#
loop_
_entity_poly.entity_id
_entity_poly.type
_entity_poly.pdbx_seq_one_letter_code
_entity_poly.pdbx_strand_id
1 'polypeptide(L)'
;MSILDIKDLEIQFQTDDGCAKAVNKVNLSLEEGDTLGLVGETGAGKTTTALGIMRLISDPPGKYVGGEILFRGKNLMEISETEMRKIRGEQIAMIFQDPMTALNPVLRVDDQIAEVIRLHAKCSKKEALTRALKMLETVGIPASRGSDYPHQFSGGMKQRVVIAIALACNPQLLIADEPTTALDVTIQAQVLHMMAQLKEQF
;
A
#
# COMPACT_ATOMS: atom_id res chain seq x y z
N MET A 1 -16.26 -14.83 -2.17
CA MET A 1 -16.96 -13.52 -1.94
C MET A 1 -16.01 -12.44 -2.38
N SER A 2 -16.50 -11.48 -3.16
CA SER A 2 -15.64 -10.37 -3.59
C SER A 2 -15.16 -9.54 -2.38
N ILE A 3 -13.85 -9.31 -2.31
CA ILE A 3 -13.23 -8.45 -1.30
C ILE A 3 -13.22 -7.00 -1.75
N LEU A 4 -13.07 -6.76 -3.06
CA LEU A 4 -13.08 -5.45 -3.68
C LEU A 4 -13.88 -5.48 -4.97
N ASP A 5 -14.87 -4.60 -5.10
CA ASP A 5 -15.59 -4.34 -6.35
C ASP A 5 -15.51 -2.85 -6.68
N ILE A 6 -15.05 -2.55 -7.87
CA ILE A 6 -15.09 -1.19 -8.43
C ILE A 6 -16.10 -1.19 -9.57
N LYS A 7 -17.02 -0.22 -9.56
CA LYS A 7 -18.08 -0.08 -10.54
C LYS A 7 -18.06 1.33 -11.12
N ASP A 8 -17.87 1.41 -12.43
CA ASP A 8 -17.89 2.65 -13.22
C ASP A 8 -17.07 3.79 -12.59
N LEU A 9 -15.91 3.48 -11.99
CA LEU A 9 -15.07 4.48 -11.33
C LEU A 9 -14.57 5.52 -12.32
N GLU A 10 -14.84 6.77 -12.04
CA GLU A 10 -14.34 7.93 -12.80
C GLU A 10 -13.55 8.88 -11.91
N ILE A 11 -12.27 9.14 -12.29
CA ILE A 11 -11.40 10.12 -11.63
C ILE A 11 -10.84 11.06 -12.70
N GLN A 12 -10.95 12.35 -12.44
CA GLN A 12 -10.48 13.39 -13.33
C GLN A 12 -9.55 14.35 -12.60
N PHE A 13 -8.64 14.96 -13.35
CA PHE A 13 -7.75 16.01 -12.85
C PHE A 13 -7.98 17.31 -13.62
N GLN A 14 -8.16 18.39 -12.88
CA GLN A 14 -8.20 19.73 -13.47
C GLN A 14 -6.77 20.16 -13.81
N THR A 15 -6.54 20.51 -15.08
CA THR A 15 -5.26 21.00 -15.59
C THR A 15 -5.48 22.38 -16.23
N ASP A 16 -4.38 23.10 -16.50
CA ASP A 16 -4.44 24.41 -17.17
C ASP A 16 -5.07 24.31 -18.57
N ASP A 17 -4.88 23.16 -19.24
CA ASP A 17 -5.40 22.88 -20.59
C ASP A 17 -6.82 22.27 -20.60
N GLY A 18 -7.44 22.08 -19.42
CA GLY A 18 -8.76 21.48 -19.27
C GLY A 18 -8.84 20.35 -18.28
N CYS A 19 -9.70 19.36 -18.54
CA CYS A 19 -9.96 18.25 -17.64
C CYS A 19 -9.40 16.94 -18.22
N ALA A 20 -8.44 16.33 -17.53
CA ALA A 20 -7.86 15.05 -17.90
C ALA A 20 -8.61 13.89 -17.20
N LYS A 21 -9.18 12.96 -17.97
CA LYS A 21 -9.84 11.75 -17.46
C LYS A 21 -8.79 10.66 -17.19
N ALA A 22 -8.30 10.59 -15.96
CA ALA A 22 -7.27 9.63 -15.58
C ALA A 22 -7.82 8.22 -15.35
N VAL A 23 -9.05 8.11 -14.87
CA VAL A 23 -9.81 6.85 -14.74
C VAL A 23 -11.19 7.08 -15.35
N ASN A 24 -11.61 6.22 -16.28
CA ASN A 24 -12.82 6.43 -17.05
C ASN A 24 -13.67 5.14 -17.07
N LYS A 25 -14.70 5.09 -16.23
CA LYS A 25 -15.65 3.98 -16.07
C LYS A 25 -14.96 2.60 -15.90
N VAL A 26 -13.95 2.57 -15.03
CA VAL A 26 -13.24 1.32 -14.75
C VAL A 26 -14.11 0.43 -13.87
N ASN A 27 -14.22 -0.83 -14.29
CA ASN A 27 -14.87 -1.90 -13.56
C ASN A 27 -13.85 -3.00 -13.28
N LEU A 28 -13.73 -3.43 -12.02
CA LEU A 28 -12.92 -4.59 -11.64
C LEU A 28 -13.49 -5.24 -10.39
N SER A 29 -13.28 -6.53 -10.27
CA SER A 29 -13.66 -7.31 -9.09
C SER A 29 -12.50 -8.19 -8.68
N LEU A 30 -12.28 -8.33 -7.37
CA LEU A 30 -11.26 -9.19 -6.78
C LEU A 30 -11.90 -10.06 -5.70
N GLU A 31 -11.74 -11.37 -5.82
CA GLU A 31 -12.17 -12.33 -4.81
C GLU A 31 -11.14 -12.45 -3.68
N GLU A 32 -11.58 -12.91 -2.52
CA GLU A 32 -10.69 -13.17 -1.38
C GLU A 32 -9.69 -14.28 -1.73
N GLY A 33 -8.40 -14.05 -1.45
CA GLY A 33 -7.32 -14.97 -1.79
C GLY A 33 -6.77 -14.83 -3.21
N ASP A 34 -7.41 -14.05 -4.08
CA ASP A 34 -6.95 -13.85 -5.45
C ASP A 34 -5.82 -12.79 -5.56
N THR A 35 -5.22 -12.74 -6.73
CA THR A 35 -4.28 -11.69 -7.15
C THR A 35 -4.72 -11.14 -8.49
N LEU A 36 -4.91 -9.82 -8.56
CA LEU A 36 -5.24 -9.11 -9.79
C LEU A 36 -4.04 -8.29 -10.26
N GLY A 37 -3.54 -8.56 -11.46
CA GLY A 37 -2.51 -7.76 -12.12
C GLY A 37 -3.13 -6.65 -12.98
N LEU A 38 -2.85 -5.40 -12.63
CA LEU A 38 -3.25 -4.24 -13.42
C LEU A 38 -2.11 -3.84 -14.36
N VAL A 39 -2.28 -4.06 -15.67
CA VAL A 39 -1.27 -3.84 -16.70
C VAL A 39 -1.69 -2.69 -17.62
N GLY A 40 -0.75 -1.88 -18.05
CA GLY A 40 -0.97 -0.77 -18.97
C GLY A 40 0.25 0.14 -19.07
N GLU A 41 0.27 1.00 -20.07
CA GLU A 41 1.35 1.97 -20.30
C GLU A 41 1.46 3.00 -19.17
N THR A 42 2.58 3.73 -19.14
CA THR A 42 2.73 4.87 -18.22
C THR A 42 1.65 5.90 -18.52
N GLY A 43 0.99 6.40 -17.49
CA GLY A 43 -0.14 7.32 -17.62
C GLY A 43 -1.50 6.65 -17.87
N ALA A 44 -1.58 5.32 -17.98
CA ALA A 44 -2.85 4.60 -18.18
C ALA A 44 -3.80 4.59 -16.95
N GLY A 45 -3.48 5.33 -15.88
CA GLY A 45 -4.34 5.45 -14.70
C GLY A 45 -4.18 4.35 -13.64
N LYS A 46 -3.15 3.47 -13.75
CA LYS A 46 -2.89 2.39 -12.76
C LYS A 46 -2.73 2.94 -11.34
N THR A 47 -1.75 3.81 -11.15
CA THR A 47 -1.49 4.50 -9.86
C THR A 47 -2.69 5.31 -9.40
N THR A 48 -3.38 6.00 -10.33
CA THR A 48 -4.59 6.77 -10.00
C THR A 48 -5.71 5.87 -9.49
N THR A 49 -5.89 4.69 -10.08
CA THR A 49 -6.87 3.70 -9.61
C THR A 49 -6.48 3.19 -8.21
N ALA A 50 -5.21 2.85 -7.98
CA ALA A 50 -4.70 2.42 -6.68
C ALA A 50 -4.91 3.49 -5.60
N LEU A 51 -4.52 4.73 -5.87
CA LEU A 51 -4.76 5.88 -4.98
C LEU A 51 -6.26 6.16 -4.80
N GLY A 52 -7.05 5.93 -5.84
CA GLY A 52 -8.51 6.03 -5.82
C GLY A 52 -9.15 5.09 -4.80
N ILE A 53 -8.74 3.83 -4.77
CA ILE A 53 -9.21 2.85 -3.77
C ILE A 53 -8.89 3.32 -2.35
N MET A 54 -7.70 3.88 -2.16
CA MET A 54 -7.24 4.41 -0.87
C MET A 54 -7.83 5.77 -0.50
N ARG A 55 -8.62 6.41 -1.41
CA ARG A 55 -9.09 7.79 -1.27
C ARG A 55 -7.95 8.77 -0.97
N LEU A 56 -6.84 8.62 -1.69
CA LEU A 56 -5.65 9.47 -1.58
C LEU A 56 -5.51 10.46 -2.74
N ILE A 57 -6.52 10.57 -3.60
CA ILE A 57 -6.57 11.61 -4.64
C ILE A 57 -6.80 12.96 -3.98
N SER A 58 -5.85 13.89 -4.16
CA SER A 58 -5.97 15.26 -3.63
C SER A 58 -7.00 16.04 -4.42
N ASP A 59 -7.95 16.66 -3.75
CA ASP A 59 -8.92 17.58 -4.33
C ASP A 59 -8.68 19.00 -3.75
N PRO A 60 -8.27 19.98 -4.59
CA PRO A 60 -7.83 19.90 -5.99
C PRO A 60 -6.41 19.32 -6.13
N PRO A 61 -5.90 18.93 -7.32
CA PRO A 61 -6.54 19.06 -8.66
C PRO A 61 -7.40 17.85 -9.07
N GLY A 62 -7.38 16.74 -8.32
CA GLY A 62 -8.11 15.52 -8.65
C GLY A 62 -9.52 15.52 -8.08
N LYS A 63 -10.43 14.82 -8.74
CA LYS A 63 -11.82 14.69 -8.30
C LYS A 63 -12.40 13.33 -8.67
N TYR A 64 -13.12 12.71 -7.72
CA TYR A 64 -13.99 11.60 -8.04
C TYR A 64 -15.26 12.15 -8.70
N VAL A 65 -15.57 11.66 -9.90
CA VAL A 65 -16.70 12.16 -10.70
C VAL A 65 -17.88 11.19 -10.67
N GLY A 66 -17.59 9.89 -10.54
CA GLY A 66 -18.62 8.86 -10.48
C GLY A 66 -18.07 7.50 -10.11
N GLY A 67 -18.99 6.56 -9.95
CA GLY A 67 -18.72 5.18 -9.64
C GLY A 67 -18.71 4.86 -8.15
N GLU A 68 -18.48 3.59 -7.85
CA GLU A 68 -18.46 3.03 -6.50
C GLU A 68 -17.19 2.22 -6.28
N ILE A 69 -16.69 2.23 -5.04
CA ILE A 69 -15.60 1.36 -4.58
C ILE A 69 -16.12 0.60 -3.37
N LEU A 70 -16.47 -0.65 -3.57
CA LEU A 70 -17.03 -1.52 -2.53
C LEU A 70 -15.92 -2.40 -1.96
N PHE A 71 -15.59 -2.21 -0.70
CA PHE A 71 -14.71 -3.09 0.06
C PHE A 71 -15.56 -3.93 1.02
N ARG A 72 -15.58 -5.25 0.80
CA ARG A 72 -16.48 -6.17 1.53
C ARG A 72 -17.93 -5.69 1.54
N GLY A 73 -18.40 -5.19 0.41
CA GLY A 73 -19.76 -4.68 0.24
C GLY A 73 -20.02 -3.28 0.82
N LYS A 74 -19.03 -2.66 1.49
CA LYS A 74 -19.15 -1.30 2.02
C LYS A 74 -18.58 -0.29 1.04
N ASN A 75 -19.38 0.70 0.63
CA ASN A 75 -18.92 1.74 -0.30
C ASN A 75 -17.94 2.70 0.39
N LEU A 76 -16.66 2.63 -0.01
CA LEU A 76 -15.61 3.48 0.55
C LEU A 76 -15.81 4.96 0.23
N MET A 77 -16.58 5.30 -0.80
CA MET A 77 -16.84 6.69 -1.18
C MET A 77 -17.83 7.39 -0.24
N GLU A 78 -18.66 6.62 0.49
CA GLU A 78 -19.73 7.15 1.34
C GLU A 78 -19.35 7.19 2.83
N ILE A 79 -18.27 6.52 3.23
CA ILE A 79 -17.83 6.50 4.62
C ILE A 79 -17.12 7.81 5.00
N SER A 80 -17.16 8.13 6.29
CA SER A 80 -16.45 9.28 6.84
C SER A 80 -14.92 9.11 6.73
N GLU A 81 -14.19 10.22 6.72
CA GLU A 81 -12.73 10.17 6.71
C GLU A 81 -12.17 9.50 7.99
N THR A 82 -12.87 9.63 9.10
CA THR A 82 -12.51 8.93 10.36
C THR A 82 -12.59 7.42 10.22
N GLU A 83 -13.59 6.90 9.51
CA GLU A 83 -13.69 5.47 9.20
C GLU A 83 -12.64 5.04 8.17
N MET A 84 -12.42 5.84 7.13
CA MET A 84 -11.41 5.54 6.11
C MET A 84 -10.00 5.46 6.71
N ARG A 85 -9.65 6.32 7.68
CA ARG A 85 -8.37 6.25 8.42
C ARG A 85 -8.19 4.94 9.19
N LYS A 86 -9.25 4.33 9.68
CA LYS A 86 -9.18 3.00 10.33
C LYS A 86 -8.98 1.88 9.32
N ILE A 87 -9.54 2.03 8.12
CA ILE A 87 -9.38 1.04 7.04
C ILE A 87 -7.97 1.09 6.46
N ARG A 88 -7.43 2.30 6.21
CA ARG A 88 -6.06 2.47 5.72
C ARG A 88 -5.06 1.94 6.73
N GLY A 89 -4.18 1.05 6.29
CA GLY A 89 -3.13 0.41 7.08
C GLY A 89 -3.59 -0.79 7.91
N GLU A 90 -4.84 -0.83 8.38
CA GLU A 90 -5.38 -1.96 9.14
C GLU A 90 -6.00 -3.02 8.23
N GLN A 91 -6.85 -2.61 7.29
CA GLN A 91 -7.59 -3.53 6.42
C GLN A 91 -7.12 -3.47 4.96
N ILE A 92 -6.79 -2.29 4.48
CA ILE A 92 -6.22 -2.06 3.15
C ILE A 92 -4.87 -1.37 3.33
N ALA A 93 -3.80 -1.98 2.83
CA ALA A 93 -2.47 -1.38 2.82
C ALA A 93 -2.00 -1.14 1.39
N MET A 94 -1.08 -0.20 1.22
CA MET A 94 -0.50 0.14 -0.08
C MET A 94 1.03 0.22 0.01
N ILE A 95 1.68 -0.41 -0.97
CA ILE A 95 3.11 -0.25 -1.25
C ILE A 95 3.21 0.74 -2.40
N PHE A 96 3.87 1.87 -2.15
CA PHE A 96 4.09 2.92 -3.14
C PHE A 96 5.31 2.61 -4.03
N GLN A 97 5.33 3.21 -5.21
CA GLN A 97 6.31 2.96 -6.27
C GLN A 97 7.77 3.22 -5.82
N ASP A 98 8.02 4.25 -5.00
CA ASP A 98 9.37 4.63 -4.58
C ASP A 98 9.60 4.39 -3.08
N PRO A 99 10.41 3.37 -2.72
CA PRO A 99 10.76 3.10 -1.33
C PRO A 99 11.64 4.18 -0.69
N MET A 100 12.30 5.02 -1.50
CA MET A 100 13.19 6.07 -0.99
C MET A 100 12.41 7.21 -0.36
N THR A 101 11.23 7.53 -0.91
CA THR A 101 10.34 8.57 -0.40
C THR A 101 9.37 8.06 0.67
N ALA A 102 9.16 6.74 0.73
CA ALA A 102 8.24 6.12 1.69
C ALA A 102 8.81 6.04 3.11
N LEU A 103 10.15 6.01 3.28
CA LEU A 103 10.79 5.90 4.58
C LEU A 103 11.27 7.26 5.09
N ASN A 104 10.98 7.56 6.35
CA ASN A 104 11.53 8.75 7.03
C ASN A 104 13.03 8.52 7.33
N PRO A 105 13.96 9.30 6.73
CA PRO A 105 15.40 9.06 6.84
C PRO A 105 15.98 9.32 8.24
N VAL A 106 15.28 10.05 9.10
CA VAL A 106 15.74 10.42 10.44
C VAL A 106 15.13 9.56 11.56
N LEU A 107 14.30 8.58 11.20
CA LEU A 107 13.73 7.60 12.14
C LEU A 107 14.33 6.23 11.91
N ARG A 108 14.47 5.46 12.99
CA ARG A 108 14.91 4.07 12.93
C ARG A 108 13.86 3.21 12.25
N VAL A 109 14.30 2.15 11.59
CA VAL A 109 13.40 1.27 10.85
C VAL A 109 12.39 0.57 11.75
N ASP A 110 12.82 0.07 12.92
CA ASP A 110 11.92 -0.57 13.89
C ASP A 110 10.88 0.39 14.47
N ASP A 111 11.26 1.65 14.69
CA ASP A 111 10.32 2.69 15.19
C ASP A 111 9.24 2.99 14.15
N GLN A 112 9.58 3.06 12.85
CA GLN A 112 8.61 3.32 11.78
C GLN A 112 7.58 2.20 11.65
N ILE A 113 8.01 0.93 11.72
CA ILE A 113 7.09 -0.21 11.70
C ILE A 113 6.23 -0.24 12.98
N ALA A 114 6.86 -0.01 14.15
CA ALA A 114 6.16 0.01 15.43
C ALA A 114 5.14 1.14 15.54
N GLU A 115 5.37 2.27 14.86
CA GLU A 115 4.42 3.39 14.80
C GLU A 115 3.12 2.95 14.13
N VAL A 116 3.18 2.30 12.98
CA VAL A 116 1.98 1.79 12.27
C VAL A 116 1.23 0.77 13.13
N ILE A 117 1.94 -0.14 13.79
CA ILE A 117 1.32 -1.10 14.72
C ILE A 117 0.58 -0.38 15.84
N ARG A 118 1.18 0.67 16.43
CA ARG A 118 0.55 1.43 17.53
C ARG A 118 -0.63 2.27 17.09
N LEU A 119 -0.65 2.73 15.85
CA LEU A 119 -1.77 3.50 15.31
C LEU A 119 -3.05 2.65 15.20
N HIS A 120 -2.90 1.36 14.89
CA HIS A 120 -4.02 0.47 14.60
C HIS A 120 -4.27 -0.57 15.70
N ALA A 121 -3.24 -1.01 16.43
CA ALA A 121 -3.39 -1.96 17.52
C ALA A 121 -3.29 -1.28 18.90
N LYS A 122 -4.21 -1.63 19.80
CA LYS A 122 -4.15 -1.20 21.19
C LYS A 122 -3.06 -1.97 21.95
N CYS A 123 -1.79 -1.62 21.76
CA CYS A 123 -0.65 -2.29 22.38
C CYS A 123 0.36 -1.30 22.98
N SER A 124 1.21 -1.79 23.87
CA SER A 124 2.29 -1.00 24.47
C SER A 124 3.40 -0.72 23.43
N LYS A 125 4.20 0.33 23.67
CA LYS A 125 5.37 0.61 22.81
C LYS A 125 6.33 -0.58 22.73
N LYS A 126 6.57 -1.29 23.83
CA LYS A 126 7.45 -2.45 23.89
C LYS A 126 6.92 -3.61 23.05
N GLU A 127 5.62 -3.86 23.12
CA GLU A 127 4.96 -4.90 22.33
C GLU A 127 4.99 -4.57 20.83
N ALA A 128 4.67 -3.32 20.45
CA ALA A 128 4.76 -2.88 19.07
C ALA A 128 6.18 -3.06 18.50
N LEU A 129 7.20 -2.71 19.28
CA LEU A 129 8.60 -2.90 18.88
C LEU A 129 8.94 -4.38 18.68
N THR A 130 8.50 -5.25 19.59
CA THR A 130 8.70 -6.72 19.45
C THR A 130 8.04 -7.23 18.17
N ARG A 131 6.81 -6.79 17.87
CA ARG A 131 6.11 -7.15 16.63
C ARG A 131 6.81 -6.59 15.39
N ALA A 132 7.33 -5.36 15.46
CA ALA A 132 8.10 -4.73 14.39
C ALA A 132 9.37 -5.53 14.05
N LEU A 133 10.14 -5.95 15.06
CA LEU A 133 11.33 -6.78 14.86
C LEU A 133 10.99 -8.14 14.25
N LYS A 134 9.91 -8.78 14.68
CA LYS A 134 9.42 -10.03 14.08
C LYS A 134 9.01 -9.81 12.60
N MET A 135 8.37 -8.68 12.28
CA MET A 135 7.99 -8.36 10.90
C MET A 135 9.24 -8.16 10.00
N LEU A 136 10.32 -7.55 10.53
CA LEU A 136 11.59 -7.46 9.81
C LEU A 136 12.15 -8.85 9.48
N GLU A 137 12.13 -9.79 10.42
CA GLU A 137 12.57 -11.17 10.18
C GLU A 137 11.71 -11.86 9.12
N THR A 138 10.40 -11.61 9.13
CA THR A 138 9.45 -12.15 8.14
C THR A 138 9.80 -11.70 6.71
N VAL A 139 10.28 -10.46 6.54
CA VAL A 139 10.74 -9.96 5.22
C VAL A 139 12.22 -10.24 4.95
N GLY A 140 12.88 -11.08 5.76
CA GLY A 140 14.26 -11.51 5.60
C GLY A 140 15.30 -10.46 6.01
N ILE A 141 14.96 -9.56 6.92
CA ILE A 141 15.90 -8.59 7.54
C ILE A 141 16.12 -9.02 9.00
N PRO A 142 17.36 -9.27 9.44
CA PRO A 142 17.64 -9.63 10.83
C PRO A 142 17.12 -8.59 11.82
N ALA A 143 16.50 -9.03 12.92
CA ALA A 143 15.97 -8.14 13.97
C ALA A 143 17.03 -7.17 14.54
N SER A 144 18.32 -7.58 14.56
CA SER A 144 19.44 -6.73 15.00
C SER A 144 19.62 -5.47 14.16
N ARG A 145 19.10 -5.45 12.92
CA ARG A 145 19.13 -4.30 12.02
C ARG A 145 17.98 -3.32 12.26
N GLY A 146 17.02 -3.65 13.13
CA GLY A 146 15.86 -2.79 13.39
C GLY A 146 16.24 -1.39 13.87
N SER A 147 17.31 -1.26 14.66
CA SER A 147 17.80 0.03 15.17
C SER A 147 18.55 0.89 14.14
N ASP A 148 18.78 0.38 12.94
CA ASP A 148 19.43 1.10 11.87
C ASP A 148 18.49 2.12 11.20
N TYR A 149 19.08 3.08 10.52
CA TYR A 149 18.36 4.11 9.75
C TYR A 149 18.27 3.72 8.26
N PRO A 150 17.27 4.25 7.54
CA PRO A 150 17.07 3.92 6.12
C PRO A 150 18.31 4.08 5.23
N HIS A 151 19.17 5.07 5.49
CA HIS A 151 20.40 5.28 4.71
C HIS A 151 21.45 4.15 4.85
N GLN A 152 21.32 3.29 5.86
CA GLN A 152 22.22 2.14 6.10
C GLN A 152 21.73 0.88 5.35
N PHE A 153 20.59 0.95 4.64
CA PHE A 153 20.00 -0.16 3.90
C PHE A 153 20.21 0.00 2.40
N SER A 154 20.40 -1.12 1.70
CA SER A 154 20.36 -1.16 0.23
C SER A 154 18.95 -0.88 -0.29
N GLY A 155 18.79 -0.57 -1.58
CA GLY A 155 17.49 -0.36 -2.20
C GLY A 155 16.50 -1.52 -1.97
N GLY A 156 16.96 -2.76 -2.20
CA GLY A 156 16.14 -3.95 -1.94
C GLY A 156 15.79 -4.16 -0.46
N MET A 157 16.67 -3.79 0.46
CA MET A 157 16.34 -3.83 1.89
C MET A 157 15.33 -2.76 2.27
N LYS A 158 15.44 -1.55 1.73
CA LYS A 158 14.43 -0.48 1.93
C LYS A 158 13.06 -0.93 1.43
N GLN A 159 13.01 -1.57 0.26
CA GLN A 159 11.77 -2.12 -0.28
C GLN A 159 11.16 -3.16 0.67
N ARG A 160 11.97 -4.07 1.21
CA ARG A 160 11.51 -5.06 2.21
C ARG A 160 10.99 -4.39 3.48
N VAL A 161 11.59 -3.30 3.93
CA VAL A 161 11.10 -2.49 5.06
C VAL A 161 9.74 -1.87 4.74
N VAL A 162 9.55 -1.29 3.54
CA VAL A 162 8.25 -0.74 3.11
C VAL A 162 7.18 -1.83 3.07
N ILE A 163 7.52 -3.02 2.58
CA ILE A 163 6.63 -4.19 2.62
C ILE A 163 6.31 -4.59 4.07
N ALA A 164 7.30 -4.60 4.96
CA ALA A 164 7.08 -4.87 6.38
C ALA A 164 6.12 -3.86 7.04
N ILE A 165 6.25 -2.59 6.71
CA ILE A 165 5.32 -1.53 7.16
C ILE A 165 3.91 -1.80 6.64
N ALA A 166 3.75 -2.11 5.36
CA ALA A 166 2.45 -2.38 4.76
C ALA A 166 1.75 -3.61 5.38
N LEU A 167 2.52 -4.65 5.73
CA LEU A 167 2.00 -5.89 6.32
C LEU A 167 1.90 -5.87 7.85
N ALA A 168 2.38 -4.82 8.52
CA ALA A 168 2.52 -4.77 9.98
C ALA A 168 1.21 -4.98 10.75
N CYS A 169 0.07 -4.64 10.14
CA CYS A 169 -1.26 -4.82 10.71
C CYS A 169 -2.05 -5.99 10.10
N ASN A 170 -1.41 -6.85 9.31
CA ASN A 170 -2.04 -7.98 8.63
C ASN A 170 -3.26 -7.58 7.78
N PRO A 171 -3.09 -6.72 6.77
CA PRO A 171 -4.19 -6.21 5.97
C PRO A 171 -4.86 -7.32 5.15
N GLN A 172 -6.14 -7.15 4.87
CA GLN A 172 -6.93 -8.08 4.05
C GLN A 172 -6.75 -7.84 2.55
N LEU A 173 -6.40 -6.60 2.17
CA LEU A 173 -6.09 -6.20 0.81
C LEU A 173 -4.77 -5.46 0.77
N LEU A 174 -3.84 -5.94 -0.05
CA LEU A 174 -2.58 -5.28 -0.32
C LEU A 174 -2.57 -4.75 -1.76
N ILE A 175 -2.42 -3.45 -1.91
CA ILE A 175 -2.24 -2.78 -3.19
C ILE A 175 -0.74 -2.53 -3.37
N ALA A 176 -0.16 -3.01 -4.48
CA ALA A 176 1.25 -2.81 -4.79
C ALA A 176 1.38 -2.03 -6.11
N ASP A 177 1.79 -0.77 -6.01
CA ASP A 177 1.99 0.10 -7.16
C ASP A 177 3.46 0.02 -7.59
N GLU A 178 3.73 -0.77 -8.61
CA GLU A 178 5.06 -1.01 -9.18
C GLU A 178 6.15 -1.31 -8.11
N PRO A 179 5.96 -2.31 -7.23
CA PRO A 179 6.76 -2.48 -6.02
C PRO A 179 8.23 -2.84 -6.27
N THR A 180 8.64 -2.99 -7.52
CA THR A 180 9.99 -3.43 -7.89
C THR A 180 10.68 -2.56 -8.94
N THR A 181 10.05 -1.52 -9.45
CA THR A 181 10.55 -0.71 -10.60
C THR A 181 11.89 -0.03 -10.31
N ALA A 182 12.16 0.34 -9.06
CA ALA A 182 13.42 0.98 -8.64
C ALA A 182 14.55 -0.03 -8.29
N LEU A 183 14.36 -1.33 -8.54
CA LEU A 183 15.27 -2.40 -8.16
C LEU A 183 15.90 -3.07 -9.40
N ASP A 184 17.12 -3.62 -9.23
CA ASP A 184 17.71 -4.48 -10.26
C ASP A 184 16.95 -5.81 -10.41
N VAL A 185 17.09 -6.45 -11.58
CA VAL A 185 16.30 -7.64 -11.96
C VAL A 185 16.39 -8.79 -10.95
N THR A 186 17.56 -8.99 -10.35
CA THR A 186 17.78 -10.08 -9.39
C THR A 186 17.03 -9.80 -8.09
N ILE A 187 17.08 -8.56 -7.60
CA ILE A 187 16.36 -8.13 -6.40
C ILE A 187 14.84 -8.11 -6.65
N GLN A 188 14.40 -7.70 -7.84
CA GLN A 188 12.98 -7.76 -8.22
C GLN A 188 12.42 -9.18 -8.05
N ALA A 189 13.11 -10.18 -8.62
CA ALA A 189 12.68 -11.57 -8.50
C ALA A 189 12.59 -12.04 -7.03
N GLN A 190 13.56 -11.65 -6.19
CA GLN A 190 13.56 -11.98 -4.77
C GLN A 190 12.39 -11.33 -4.01
N VAL A 191 12.09 -10.06 -4.29
CA VAL A 191 10.98 -9.32 -3.66
C VAL A 191 9.63 -9.93 -4.08
N LEU A 192 9.43 -10.22 -5.36
CA LEU A 192 8.19 -10.84 -5.86
C LEU A 192 8.00 -12.25 -5.28
N HIS A 193 9.05 -13.06 -5.21
CA HIS A 193 8.99 -14.38 -4.57
C HIS A 193 8.62 -14.28 -3.09
N MET A 194 9.23 -13.35 -2.35
CA MET A 194 8.89 -13.08 -0.96
C MET A 194 7.42 -12.66 -0.81
N MET A 195 6.92 -11.75 -1.65
CA MET A 195 5.51 -11.34 -1.62
C MET A 195 4.55 -12.50 -1.87
N ALA A 196 4.90 -13.42 -2.80
CA ALA A 196 4.11 -14.62 -3.05
C ALA A 196 4.07 -15.54 -1.82
N GLN A 197 5.21 -15.74 -1.15
CA GLN A 197 5.26 -16.53 0.09
C GLN A 197 4.46 -15.88 1.24
N LEU A 198 4.53 -14.56 1.36
CA LEU A 198 3.79 -13.81 2.38
C LEU A 198 2.27 -13.90 2.15
N LYS A 199 1.81 -13.88 0.89
CA LYS A 199 0.39 -14.09 0.55
C LYS A 199 -0.15 -15.44 1.07
N GLU A 200 0.66 -16.49 1.09
CA GLU A 200 0.25 -17.81 1.62
C GLU A 200 0.21 -17.87 3.15
N GLN A 201 0.89 -16.93 3.83
CA GLN A 201 0.98 -16.88 5.29
C GLN A 201 -0.07 -15.95 5.92
N PHE A 202 -0.57 -14.98 5.17
CA PHE A 202 -1.52 -13.95 5.58
C PHE A 202 -2.82 -14.05 4.80
#